data_62750cf979b7451a09b6026ab81db517
#
_entry.id   62750cf979b7451a09b6026ab81db517
#
_cell.length_a   1.000
_cell.length_b   1.000
_cell.length_c   1.000
_cell.angle_alpha   90.00
_cell.angle_beta   90.00
_cell.angle_gamma   90.00
#
_symmetry.space_group_name_H-M   'P 1'
#
loop_
_entity.id
_entity.type
_entity.pdbx_description
1 polymer ?
#
loop_
_entity_poly.entity_id
_entity_poly.type
_entity_poly.pdbx_seq_one_letter_code
_entity_poly.pdbx_strand_id
1 'polypeptide(L)'
;MKIVAKTDQGKVRKDNQDSFAAGELPGGVVWAVVCDGMGGAAGGSVASQTAVKMSDRSIKNLLTSVVENANSSIYEMSCSVESLNGMGTTVVAAMIRDRELYLVHAGDSRAYRISQEGITQLTRDHSVVQDMVEHGELTQEQAKDHPRKNIITRALGVSADIETDYYQDTLDEGDVIIICTDGLTNYVETDDIYNATRDNHYYEFADRLINLANENGGGDNITVVAMAF
;
A
#
# COMPACT_ATOMS: atom_id res chain seq x y z
N MET A 1 12.41 -11.86 12.41
CA MET A 1 11.95 -10.76 11.54
C MET A 1 11.53 -9.57 12.37
N LYS A 2 11.64 -8.34 11.85
CA LYS A 2 11.23 -7.11 12.56
C LYS A 2 10.21 -6.37 11.73
N ILE A 3 9.15 -5.86 12.36
CA ILE A 3 8.12 -5.06 11.70
C ILE A 3 8.09 -3.70 12.36
N VAL A 4 8.06 -2.66 11.57
CA VAL A 4 7.78 -1.29 12.01
C VAL A 4 6.75 -0.67 11.07
N ALA A 5 5.79 0.03 11.61
CA ALA A 5 4.72 0.65 10.84
C ALA A 5 4.34 2.00 11.41
N LYS A 6 4.03 2.94 10.56
CA LYS A 6 3.55 4.26 10.93
C LYS A 6 2.62 4.80 9.87
N THR A 7 1.61 5.54 10.31
CA THR A 7 0.75 6.35 9.45
C THR A 7 0.74 7.79 9.95
N ASP A 8 0.62 8.73 9.04
CA ASP A 8 0.59 10.16 9.32
C ASP A 8 -0.46 10.83 8.41
N GLN A 9 -1.15 11.84 8.94
CA GLN A 9 -2.19 12.56 8.19
C GLN A 9 -1.61 13.43 7.07
N GLY A 10 -0.30 13.70 7.09
CA GLY A 10 0.33 14.69 6.26
C GLY A 10 0.01 16.12 6.73
N LYS A 11 0.48 17.11 5.98
CA LYS A 11 0.34 18.53 6.34
C LYS A 11 -0.87 19.21 5.74
N VAL A 12 -1.52 18.62 4.77
CA VAL A 12 -2.58 19.26 3.96
C VAL A 12 -3.96 18.63 4.21
N ARG A 13 -4.03 17.33 4.38
CA ARG A 13 -5.30 16.63 4.59
C ARG A 13 -5.89 16.95 5.96
N LYS A 14 -7.23 16.95 6.05
CA LYS A 14 -7.97 17.20 7.31
C LYS A 14 -8.15 15.93 8.13
N ASP A 15 -8.25 14.79 7.45
CA ASP A 15 -8.45 13.47 8.03
C ASP A 15 -7.46 12.49 7.44
N ASN A 16 -7.12 11.44 8.19
CA ASN A 16 -6.32 10.33 7.70
C ASN A 16 -7.27 9.20 7.27
N GLN A 17 -7.29 8.90 5.98
CA GLN A 17 -8.10 7.84 5.38
C GLN A 17 -7.30 6.57 5.12
N ASP A 18 -5.99 6.60 5.32
CA ASP A 18 -5.15 5.41 5.28
C ASP A 18 -5.44 4.49 6.47
N SER A 19 -5.25 3.21 6.26
CA SER A 19 -5.29 2.20 7.31
C SER A 19 -4.25 1.12 7.06
N PHE A 20 -3.69 0.56 8.13
CA PHE A 20 -2.80 -0.58 8.04
C PHE A 20 -3.02 -1.57 9.18
N ALA A 21 -2.60 -2.80 8.98
CA ALA A 21 -2.36 -3.79 10.02
C ALA A 21 -1.14 -4.61 9.68
N ALA A 22 -0.42 -5.05 10.70
CA ALA A 22 0.74 -5.92 10.56
C ALA A 22 0.87 -6.79 11.81
N GLY A 23 1.47 -7.96 11.66
CA GLY A 23 1.63 -8.87 12.79
C GLY A 23 2.40 -10.13 12.45
N GLU A 24 2.46 -11.01 13.45
CA GLU A 24 3.10 -12.32 13.34
C GLU A 24 2.10 -13.41 13.72
N LEU A 25 2.08 -14.49 12.98
CA LEU A 25 1.28 -15.68 13.22
C LEU A 25 2.18 -16.82 13.73
N PRO A 26 1.61 -17.86 14.40
CA PRO A 26 2.35 -19.05 14.79
C PRO A 26 3.10 -19.66 13.58
N GLY A 27 4.33 -20.14 13.84
CA GLY A 27 5.19 -20.69 12.80
C GLY A 27 6.06 -19.66 12.08
N GLY A 28 6.22 -18.45 12.64
CA GLY A 28 7.11 -17.42 12.10
C GLY A 28 6.59 -16.72 10.85
N VAL A 29 5.29 -16.83 10.59
CA VAL A 29 4.65 -16.12 9.47
C VAL A 29 4.45 -14.66 9.85
N VAL A 30 5.02 -13.76 9.07
CA VAL A 30 4.86 -12.30 9.23
C VAL A 30 3.95 -11.77 8.11
N TRP A 31 3.08 -10.83 8.43
CA TRP A 31 2.16 -10.26 7.47
C TRP A 31 1.96 -8.75 7.68
N ALA A 32 1.63 -8.08 6.60
CA ALA A 32 1.22 -6.67 6.61
C ALA A 32 0.18 -6.38 5.53
N VAL A 33 -0.69 -5.43 5.82
CA VAL A 33 -1.68 -4.87 4.88
C VAL A 33 -1.64 -3.36 5.00
N VAL A 34 -1.62 -2.68 3.87
CA VAL A 34 -1.75 -1.22 3.76
C VAL A 34 -2.89 -0.90 2.79
N CYS A 35 -3.75 0.02 3.19
CA CYS A 35 -4.94 0.44 2.45
C CYS A 35 -5.03 1.97 2.45
N ASP A 36 -5.09 2.57 1.26
CA ASP A 36 -5.39 3.98 1.06
C ASP A 36 -6.87 4.15 0.72
N GLY A 37 -7.58 4.86 1.56
CA GLY A 37 -9.03 4.99 1.51
C GLY A 37 -9.49 6.14 0.64
N MET A 38 -10.47 5.92 -0.25
CA MET A 38 -11.10 6.91 -1.11
C MET A 38 -12.62 6.95 -0.93
N GLY A 39 -13.24 8.13 -1.13
CA GLY A 39 -14.71 8.25 -1.08
C GLY A 39 -15.24 9.32 -0.10
N GLY A 40 -14.93 10.58 -0.32
CA GLY A 40 -15.40 11.72 0.49
C GLY A 40 -14.93 11.66 1.96
N ALA A 41 -15.40 12.61 2.79
CA ALA A 41 -14.89 12.81 4.15
C ALA A 41 -15.10 11.61 5.12
N ALA A 42 -16.06 10.73 4.86
CA ALA A 42 -16.34 9.58 5.73
C ALA A 42 -16.12 8.22 5.04
N GLY A 43 -16.32 8.15 3.72
CA GLY A 43 -16.30 6.89 2.98
C GLY A 43 -14.93 6.23 2.90
N GLY A 44 -13.88 6.99 2.58
CA GLY A 44 -12.52 6.47 2.45
C GLY A 44 -11.99 5.82 3.73
N SER A 45 -12.15 6.49 4.87
CA SER A 45 -11.73 5.94 6.16
C SER A 45 -12.51 4.67 6.54
N VAL A 46 -13.81 4.59 6.22
CA VAL A 46 -14.61 3.37 6.45
C VAL A 46 -14.11 2.24 5.55
N ALA A 47 -13.84 2.51 4.28
CA ALA A 47 -13.38 1.52 3.33
C ALA A 47 -12.01 0.94 3.74
N SER A 48 -11.01 1.78 4.00
CA SER A 48 -9.66 1.34 4.38
C SER A 48 -9.65 0.58 5.70
N GLN A 49 -10.37 1.06 6.73
CA GLN A 49 -10.50 0.37 8.01
C GLN A 49 -11.22 -0.98 7.89
N THR A 50 -12.23 -1.08 6.99
CA THR A 50 -12.94 -2.33 6.74
C THR A 50 -12.02 -3.35 6.07
N ALA A 51 -11.26 -2.92 5.06
CA ALA A 51 -10.28 -3.79 4.39
C ALA A 51 -9.24 -4.34 5.38
N VAL A 52 -8.65 -3.49 6.21
CA VAL A 52 -7.67 -3.91 7.24
C VAL A 52 -8.29 -4.88 8.25
N LYS A 53 -9.49 -4.63 8.76
CA LYS A 53 -10.18 -5.52 9.71
C LYS A 53 -10.48 -6.89 9.11
N MET A 54 -10.89 -6.95 7.85
CA MET A 54 -11.16 -8.20 7.14
C MET A 54 -9.88 -9.00 6.93
N SER A 55 -8.80 -8.34 6.56
CA SER A 55 -7.48 -8.95 6.37
C SER A 55 -6.94 -9.57 7.65
N ASP A 56 -7.01 -8.86 8.78
CA ASP A 56 -6.57 -9.36 10.09
C ASP A 56 -7.27 -10.66 10.51
N ARG A 57 -8.55 -10.80 10.19
CA ARG A 57 -9.32 -12.02 10.51
C ARG A 57 -9.04 -13.21 9.59
N SER A 58 -8.60 -12.98 8.39
CA SER A 58 -8.66 -13.95 7.28
C SER A 58 -7.29 -14.36 6.73
N ILE A 59 -6.20 -13.70 7.08
CA ILE A 59 -4.83 -14.01 6.60
C ILE A 59 -4.41 -15.47 6.85
N LYS A 60 -5.10 -16.15 7.75
CA LYS A 60 -4.93 -17.59 7.99
C LYS A 60 -5.23 -18.49 6.78
N ASN A 61 -5.96 -17.97 5.77
CA ASN A 61 -6.41 -18.84 4.67
C ASN A 61 -5.89 -18.27 3.36
N LEU A 62 -5.73 -17.67 2.59
CA LEU A 62 -5.19 -17.29 1.26
C LEU A 62 -5.34 -15.77 1.04
N LEU A 63 -4.24 -15.08 0.78
CA LEU A 63 -4.23 -13.62 0.55
C LEU A 63 -5.30 -13.15 -0.46
N THR A 64 -5.47 -13.87 -1.56
CA THR A 64 -6.48 -13.51 -2.56
C THR A 64 -7.90 -13.57 -2.00
N SER A 65 -8.27 -14.65 -1.28
CA SER A 65 -9.61 -14.77 -0.68
C SER A 65 -9.86 -13.69 0.38
N VAL A 66 -8.82 -13.26 1.08
CA VAL A 66 -8.90 -12.14 2.04
C VAL A 66 -9.31 -10.86 1.33
N VAL A 67 -8.63 -10.56 0.22
CA VAL A 67 -8.89 -9.34 -0.57
C VAL A 67 -10.26 -9.38 -1.24
N GLU A 68 -10.67 -10.52 -1.79
CA GLU A 68 -12.01 -10.72 -2.36
C GLU A 68 -13.13 -10.54 -1.31
N ASN A 69 -12.96 -11.11 -0.11
CA ASN A 69 -13.92 -10.95 0.98
C ASN A 69 -13.99 -9.48 1.47
N ALA A 70 -12.84 -8.81 1.54
CA ALA A 70 -12.79 -7.38 1.87
C ALA A 70 -13.52 -6.55 0.81
N ASN A 71 -13.27 -6.82 -0.49
CA ASN A 71 -13.96 -6.17 -1.59
C ASN A 71 -15.48 -6.31 -1.48
N SER A 72 -15.97 -7.54 -1.32
CA SER A 72 -17.40 -7.81 -1.20
C SER A 72 -18.04 -7.03 -0.04
N SER A 73 -17.38 -7.01 1.12
CA SER A 73 -17.87 -6.29 2.31
C SER A 73 -17.91 -4.78 2.09
N ILE A 74 -16.88 -4.18 1.48
CA ILE A 74 -16.83 -2.74 1.19
C ILE A 74 -17.89 -2.39 0.14
N TYR A 75 -18.01 -3.20 -0.92
CA TYR A 75 -18.98 -2.99 -2.00
C TYR A 75 -20.43 -3.06 -1.48
N GLU A 76 -20.77 -4.05 -0.66
CA GLU A 76 -22.09 -4.17 -0.04
C GLU A 76 -22.42 -2.94 0.83
N MET A 77 -21.45 -2.47 1.62
CA MET A 77 -21.63 -1.25 2.42
C MET A 77 -21.80 -0.01 1.54
N SER A 78 -21.01 0.13 0.47
CA SER A 78 -21.10 1.22 -0.50
C SER A 78 -22.46 1.27 -1.18
N CYS A 79 -23.06 0.11 -1.49
CA CYS A 79 -24.38 0.02 -2.11
C CYS A 79 -25.55 0.22 -1.13
N SER A 80 -25.37 -0.15 0.15
CA SER A 80 -26.46 -0.18 1.15
C SER A 80 -26.56 1.09 1.97
N VAL A 81 -25.50 1.89 2.09
CA VAL A 81 -25.44 3.09 2.92
C VAL A 81 -25.17 4.31 2.04
N GLU A 82 -26.16 5.19 1.88
CA GLU A 82 -26.09 6.35 0.98
C GLU A 82 -24.86 7.25 1.23
N SER A 83 -24.51 7.49 2.50
CA SER A 83 -23.34 8.31 2.87
C SER A 83 -21.97 7.66 2.53
N LEU A 84 -21.95 6.38 2.18
CA LEU A 84 -20.76 5.62 1.80
C LEU A 84 -20.74 5.28 0.30
N ASN A 85 -21.69 5.77 -0.46
CA ASN A 85 -21.77 5.50 -1.90
C ASN A 85 -20.47 5.94 -2.61
N GLY A 86 -19.92 5.04 -3.41
CA GLY A 86 -18.66 5.26 -4.14
C GLY A 86 -17.39 5.21 -3.27
N MET A 87 -17.48 4.76 -2.01
CA MET A 87 -16.28 4.50 -1.23
C MET A 87 -15.47 3.34 -1.81
N GLY A 88 -14.17 3.42 -1.66
CA GLY A 88 -13.23 2.37 -2.06
C GLY A 88 -11.90 2.53 -1.34
N THR A 89 -10.99 1.61 -1.59
CA THR A 89 -9.63 1.67 -1.05
C THR A 89 -8.67 0.87 -1.92
N THR A 90 -7.41 1.28 -1.94
CA THR A 90 -6.32 0.42 -2.41
C THR A 90 -6.09 -0.72 -1.43
N VAL A 91 -5.30 -1.69 -1.82
CA VAL A 91 -4.76 -2.72 -0.94
C VAL A 91 -3.40 -3.19 -1.42
N VAL A 92 -2.45 -3.28 -0.49
CA VAL A 92 -1.25 -4.08 -0.63
C VAL A 92 -1.21 -5.01 0.59
N ALA A 93 -1.33 -6.30 0.34
CA ALA A 93 -1.26 -7.33 1.36
C ALA A 93 -0.04 -8.21 1.12
N ALA A 94 0.84 -8.32 2.09
CA ALA A 94 2.04 -9.13 2.02
C ALA A 94 2.09 -10.15 3.16
N MET A 95 2.64 -11.32 2.87
CA MET A 95 2.92 -12.38 3.83
C MET A 95 4.31 -12.94 3.54
N ILE A 96 5.10 -13.11 4.58
CA ILE A 96 6.42 -13.76 4.49
C ILE A 96 6.39 -15.01 5.35
N ARG A 97 6.75 -16.14 4.74
CA ARG A 97 6.87 -17.43 5.41
C ARG A 97 8.10 -18.18 4.88
N ASP A 98 8.99 -18.61 5.75
CA ASP A 98 10.17 -19.41 5.39
C ASP A 98 10.99 -18.78 4.24
N ARG A 99 11.22 -17.46 4.24
CA ARG A 99 11.86 -16.65 3.18
C ARG A 99 11.00 -16.39 1.94
N GLU A 100 9.87 -17.05 1.76
CA GLU A 100 8.96 -16.78 0.64
C GLU A 100 8.08 -15.56 0.95
N LEU A 101 8.18 -14.56 0.11
CA LEU A 101 7.28 -13.40 0.07
C LEU A 101 6.12 -13.71 -0.85
N TYR A 102 4.92 -13.48 -0.37
CA TYR A 102 3.68 -13.51 -1.14
C TYR A 102 3.03 -12.13 -1.03
N LEU A 103 2.62 -11.57 -2.16
CA LEU A 103 2.04 -10.24 -2.23
C LEU A 103 0.83 -10.24 -3.15
N VAL A 104 -0.23 -9.57 -2.73
CA VAL A 104 -1.43 -9.28 -3.53
C VAL A 104 -1.70 -7.79 -3.46
N HIS A 105 -1.99 -7.16 -4.59
CA HIS A 105 -2.31 -5.74 -4.57
C HIS A 105 -3.39 -5.34 -5.58
N ALA A 106 -4.09 -4.23 -5.27
CA ALA A 106 -4.94 -3.47 -6.17
C ALA A 106 -4.87 -1.98 -5.81
N GLY A 107 -4.61 -1.13 -6.79
CA GLY A 107 -4.45 0.32 -6.63
C GLY A 107 -3.05 0.79 -6.98
N ASP A 108 -2.65 1.93 -6.44
CA ASP A 108 -1.37 2.60 -6.63
C ASP A 108 -0.52 2.72 -5.36
N SER A 109 -0.97 2.13 -4.27
CA SER A 109 -0.10 1.85 -3.12
C SER A 109 0.95 0.82 -3.52
N ARG A 110 2.18 0.99 -3.05
CA ARG A 110 3.34 0.25 -3.58
C ARG A 110 4.01 -0.64 -2.55
N ALA A 111 4.68 -1.68 -3.05
CA ALA A 111 5.63 -2.47 -2.31
C ALA A 111 7.00 -2.43 -2.99
N TYR A 112 8.05 -2.32 -2.17
CA TYR A 112 9.45 -2.32 -2.60
C TYR A 112 10.23 -3.40 -1.87
N ARG A 113 11.17 -4.01 -2.56
CA ARG A 113 12.26 -4.81 -1.96
C ARG A 113 13.52 -3.97 -1.95
N ILE A 114 14.13 -3.86 -0.79
CA ILE A 114 15.44 -3.24 -0.59
C ILE A 114 16.41 -4.38 -0.27
N SER A 115 17.46 -4.50 -1.07
CA SER A 115 18.51 -5.50 -0.95
C SER A 115 19.89 -4.83 -0.98
N GLN A 116 20.95 -5.62 -0.90
CA GLN A 116 22.31 -5.11 -1.11
C GLN A 116 22.54 -4.58 -2.54
N GLU A 117 21.77 -5.06 -3.51
CA GLU A 117 21.89 -4.66 -4.91
C GLU A 117 21.13 -3.35 -5.23
N GLY A 118 20.22 -2.93 -4.36
CA GLY A 118 19.43 -1.71 -4.54
C GLY A 118 17.98 -1.85 -4.09
N ILE A 119 17.13 -1.01 -4.68
CA ILE A 119 15.68 -0.99 -4.47
C ILE A 119 14.95 -1.43 -5.73
N THR A 120 13.95 -2.27 -5.57
CA THR A 120 13.08 -2.74 -6.66
C THR A 120 11.62 -2.56 -6.26
N GLN A 121 10.83 -1.89 -7.10
CA GLN A 121 9.37 -1.86 -6.94
C GLN A 121 8.78 -3.22 -7.35
N LEU A 122 8.00 -3.82 -6.48
CA LEU A 122 7.39 -5.15 -6.67
C LEU A 122 5.97 -5.07 -7.25
N THR A 123 5.29 -3.96 -7.02
CA THR A 123 3.92 -3.70 -7.50
C THR A 123 3.95 -2.88 -8.79
N ARG A 124 2.93 -3.06 -9.61
CA ARG A 124 2.64 -2.20 -10.76
C ARG A 124 1.44 -1.31 -10.41
N ASP A 125 1.57 0.01 -10.52
CA ASP A 125 0.47 0.91 -10.20
C ASP A 125 -0.73 0.67 -11.12
N HIS A 126 -1.90 0.50 -10.55
CA HIS A 126 -3.15 0.48 -11.29
C HIS A 126 -3.68 1.91 -11.41
N SER A 127 -3.07 2.67 -12.31
CA SER A 127 -3.40 4.09 -12.57
C SER A 127 -3.46 4.39 -14.05
N VAL A 128 -4.25 5.42 -14.38
CA VAL A 128 -4.37 5.89 -15.78
C VAL A 128 -3.01 6.28 -16.36
N VAL A 129 -2.16 6.92 -15.56
CA VAL A 129 -0.85 7.37 -16.04
C VAL A 129 0.12 6.22 -16.25
N GLN A 130 0.05 5.18 -15.42
CA GLN A 130 0.87 3.98 -15.62
C GLN A 130 0.48 3.25 -16.91
N ASP A 131 -0.81 3.12 -17.19
CA ASP A 131 -1.29 2.55 -18.45
C ASP A 131 -0.79 3.37 -19.66
N MET A 132 -0.81 4.71 -19.59
CA MET A 132 -0.29 5.59 -20.64
C MET A 132 1.24 5.44 -20.84
N VAL A 133 1.99 5.24 -19.75
CA VAL A 133 3.44 4.98 -19.85
C VAL A 133 3.71 3.66 -20.57
N GLU A 134 2.99 2.59 -20.23
CA GLU A 134 3.16 1.27 -20.85
C GLU A 134 2.76 1.23 -22.33
N HIS A 135 1.76 2.05 -22.72
CA HIS A 135 1.41 2.24 -24.12
C HIS A 135 2.35 3.17 -24.89
N GLY A 136 3.35 3.75 -24.20
CA GLY A 136 4.31 4.67 -24.81
C GLY A 136 3.76 6.07 -25.07
N GLU A 137 2.62 6.42 -24.49
CA GLU A 137 1.99 7.74 -24.62
C GLU A 137 2.68 8.79 -23.72
N LEU A 138 3.25 8.35 -22.58
CA LEU A 138 4.00 9.17 -21.63
C LEU A 138 5.33 8.52 -21.28
N THR A 139 6.30 9.34 -20.89
CA THR A 139 7.47 8.85 -20.14
C THR A 139 7.15 8.78 -18.65
N GLN A 140 7.94 8.04 -17.88
CA GLN A 140 7.81 8.00 -16.41
C GLN A 140 7.88 9.40 -15.78
N GLU A 141 8.77 10.26 -16.31
CA GLU A 141 8.93 11.63 -15.83
C GLU A 141 7.67 12.47 -16.10
N GLN A 142 7.06 12.33 -17.28
CA GLN A 142 5.83 13.05 -17.62
C GLN A 142 4.63 12.57 -16.81
N ALA A 143 4.62 11.31 -16.37
CA ALA A 143 3.55 10.75 -15.55
C ALA A 143 3.49 11.40 -14.15
N LYS A 144 4.65 11.77 -13.57
CA LYS A 144 4.74 12.38 -12.23
C LYS A 144 3.95 13.68 -12.10
N ASP A 145 3.93 14.51 -13.14
CA ASP A 145 3.27 15.82 -13.14
C ASP A 145 1.95 15.83 -13.93
N HIS A 146 1.49 14.67 -14.38
CA HIS A 146 0.29 14.59 -15.20
C HIS A 146 -0.99 14.91 -14.40
N PRO A 147 -1.96 15.69 -14.96
CA PRO A 147 -3.20 16.07 -14.25
C PRO A 147 -4.06 14.88 -13.74
N ARG A 148 -3.90 13.70 -14.37
CA ARG A 148 -4.62 12.47 -14.01
C ARG A 148 -3.77 11.47 -13.22
N LYS A 149 -2.66 11.90 -12.62
CA LYS A 149 -1.74 10.98 -11.93
C LYS A 149 -2.39 10.24 -10.75
N ASN A 150 -3.38 10.86 -10.10
CA ASN A 150 -4.09 10.29 -8.95
C ASN A 150 -5.37 9.54 -9.35
N ILE A 151 -5.56 9.22 -10.65
CA ILE A 151 -6.72 8.42 -11.09
C ILE A 151 -6.31 6.96 -11.15
N ILE A 152 -6.78 6.21 -10.15
CA ILE A 152 -6.58 4.77 -10.09
C ILE A 152 -7.62 4.03 -10.95
N THR A 153 -7.23 2.87 -11.47
CA THR A 153 -8.06 2.02 -12.34
C THR A 153 -8.60 0.79 -11.63
N ARG A 154 -8.04 0.46 -10.43
CA ARG A 154 -8.49 -0.65 -9.59
C ARG A 154 -8.52 -0.23 -8.13
N ALA A 155 -9.61 -0.51 -7.44
CA ALA A 155 -9.79 -0.31 -5.99
C ALA A 155 -10.85 -1.26 -5.45
N LEU A 156 -10.72 -1.68 -4.19
CA LEU A 156 -11.72 -2.44 -3.47
C LEU A 156 -12.96 -1.58 -3.23
N GLY A 157 -14.13 -2.21 -3.30
CA GLY A 157 -15.43 -1.58 -2.98
C GLY A 157 -16.08 -0.82 -4.13
N VAL A 158 -15.42 -0.69 -5.29
CA VAL A 158 -15.93 0.03 -6.46
C VAL A 158 -16.80 -0.86 -7.34
N SER A 159 -16.51 -2.17 -7.39
CA SER A 159 -17.27 -3.16 -8.14
C SER A 159 -17.46 -4.46 -7.35
N ALA A 160 -18.44 -5.29 -7.77
CA ALA A 160 -18.69 -6.58 -7.12
C ALA A 160 -17.46 -7.51 -7.18
N ASP A 161 -16.78 -7.52 -8.31
CA ASP A 161 -15.55 -8.29 -8.52
C ASP A 161 -14.33 -7.36 -8.53
N ILE A 162 -13.21 -7.86 -8.02
CA ILE A 162 -11.92 -7.17 -8.00
C ILE A 162 -10.85 -7.99 -8.71
N GLU A 163 -10.13 -7.37 -9.62
CA GLU A 163 -8.93 -7.96 -10.23
C GLU A 163 -7.70 -7.51 -9.44
N THR A 164 -6.94 -8.47 -8.94
CA THR A 164 -5.72 -8.24 -8.15
C THR A 164 -4.50 -8.79 -8.85
N ASP A 165 -3.36 -8.13 -8.68
CA ASP A 165 -2.07 -8.66 -9.09
C ASP A 165 -1.47 -9.47 -7.94
N TYR A 166 -0.82 -10.59 -8.30
CA TYR A 166 -0.12 -11.48 -7.39
C TYR A 166 1.37 -11.49 -7.71
N TYR A 167 2.19 -11.40 -6.68
CA TYR A 167 3.64 -11.49 -6.79
C TYR A 167 4.19 -12.46 -5.74
N GLN A 168 5.23 -13.21 -6.10
CA GLN A 168 5.94 -14.12 -5.21
C GLN A 168 7.44 -14.04 -5.48
N ASP A 169 8.23 -14.03 -4.42
CA ASP A 169 9.69 -13.99 -4.50
C ASP A 169 10.31 -14.64 -3.26
N THR A 170 11.58 -15.01 -3.36
CA THR A 170 12.38 -15.53 -2.25
C THR A 170 13.29 -14.43 -1.71
N LEU A 171 13.20 -14.14 -0.41
CA LEU A 171 14.00 -13.11 0.25
C LEU A 171 15.34 -13.64 0.72
N ASP A 172 16.35 -12.77 0.66
CA ASP A 172 17.65 -12.99 1.26
C ASP A 172 17.78 -12.35 2.65
N GLU A 173 18.69 -12.87 3.46
CA GLU A 173 18.95 -12.30 4.79
C GLU A 173 19.44 -10.85 4.66
N GLY A 174 18.78 -9.95 5.36
CA GLY A 174 19.04 -8.51 5.28
C GLY A 174 18.14 -7.76 4.30
N ASP A 175 17.29 -8.45 3.54
CA ASP A 175 16.29 -7.78 2.73
C ASP A 175 15.25 -7.07 3.58
N VAL A 176 14.75 -5.96 3.06
CA VAL A 176 13.67 -5.19 3.67
C VAL A 176 12.54 -5.03 2.66
N ILE A 177 11.32 -5.33 3.09
CA ILE A 177 10.12 -5.05 2.32
C ILE A 177 9.49 -3.77 2.89
N ILE A 178 9.31 -2.76 2.04
CA ILE A 178 8.58 -1.54 2.34
C ILE A 178 7.24 -1.58 1.63
N ILE A 179 6.17 -1.36 2.35
CA ILE A 179 4.82 -1.16 1.79
C ILE A 179 4.38 0.25 2.17
N CYS A 180 3.85 1.00 1.20
CA CYS A 180 3.45 2.39 1.43
C CYS A 180 2.27 2.82 0.56
N THR A 181 1.57 3.87 1.01
CA THR A 181 0.60 4.60 0.22
C THR A 181 1.29 5.62 -0.70
N ASP A 182 0.54 6.17 -1.65
CA ASP A 182 1.01 7.16 -2.61
C ASP A 182 1.45 8.48 -1.95
N GLY A 183 0.95 8.77 -0.74
CA GLY A 183 1.42 9.90 0.07
C GLY A 183 2.91 9.86 0.42
N LEU A 184 3.57 8.68 0.36
CA LEU A 184 5.02 8.61 0.38
C LEU A 184 5.59 8.90 -1.02
N THR A 185 5.19 8.16 -2.02
CA THR A 185 5.84 8.11 -3.34
C THR A 185 5.54 9.31 -4.24
N ASN A 186 4.54 10.10 -3.89
CA ASN A 186 4.28 11.40 -4.50
C ASN A 186 5.27 12.49 -4.03
N TYR A 187 5.99 12.27 -2.92
CA TYR A 187 6.87 13.26 -2.28
C TYR A 187 8.31 12.76 -2.07
N VAL A 188 8.56 11.47 -2.19
CA VAL A 188 9.88 10.87 -1.96
C VAL A 188 10.26 10.01 -3.16
N GLU A 189 11.38 10.32 -3.77
CA GLU A 189 11.92 9.55 -4.88
C GLU A 189 12.42 8.18 -4.42
N THR A 190 12.42 7.22 -5.34
CA THR A 190 12.82 5.83 -5.05
C THR A 190 14.23 5.73 -4.47
N ASP A 191 15.17 6.53 -4.97
CA ASP A 191 16.54 6.57 -4.46
C ASP A 191 16.62 7.12 -3.03
N ASP A 192 15.74 8.06 -2.66
CA ASP A 192 15.66 8.59 -1.30
C ASP A 192 15.06 7.57 -0.34
N ILE A 193 14.07 6.77 -0.80
CA ILE A 193 13.54 5.62 -0.03
C ILE A 193 14.69 4.64 0.26
N TYR A 194 15.49 4.29 -0.75
CA TYR A 194 16.63 3.40 -0.58
C TYR A 194 17.64 3.96 0.42
N ASN A 195 18.01 5.23 0.26
CA ASN A 195 19.00 5.89 1.14
C ASN A 195 18.53 5.96 2.60
N ALA A 196 17.23 6.16 2.83
CA ALA A 196 16.63 6.22 4.16
C ALA A 196 16.53 4.85 4.86
N THR A 197 16.63 3.75 4.11
CA THR A 197 16.32 2.38 4.61
C THR A 197 17.46 1.38 4.45
N ARG A 198 18.63 1.77 3.94
CA ARG A 198 19.77 0.86 3.69
C ARG A 198 20.66 0.56 4.90
N ASP A 199 20.44 1.20 6.04
CA ASP A 199 21.20 0.94 7.26
C ASP A 199 20.51 -0.11 8.15
N ASN A 200 21.11 -0.44 9.30
CA ASN A 200 20.59 -1.43 10.21
C ASN A 200 19.63 -0.86 11.28
N HIS A 201 19.19 0.40 11.14
CA HIS A 201 18.31 1.05 12.10
C HIS A 201 16.83 0.86 11.73
N TYR A 202 16.42 -0.38 11.55
CA TYR A 202 15.09 -0.77 11.05
C TYR A 202 13.90 -0.11 11.76
N TYR A 203 14.03 0.13 13.08
CA TYR A 203 12.96 0.75 13.88
C TYR A 203 12.69 2.21 13.54
N GLU A 204 13.61 2.88 12.83
CA GLU A 204 13.50 4.27 12.45
C GLU A 204 12.98 4.45 11.01
N PHE A 205 12.90 3.39 10.20
CA PHE A 205 12.57 3.49 8.77
C PHE A 205 11.25 4.18 8.51
N ALA A 206 10.18 3.76 9.19
CA ALA A 206 8.88 4.37 9.00
C ALA A 206 8.86 5.85 9.42
N ASP A 207 9.51 6.20 10.52
CA ASP A 207 9.64 7.59 10.97
C ASP A 207 10.41 8.45 9.98
N ARG A 208 11.55 7.96 9.48
CA ARG A 208 12.39 8.69 8.51
C ARG A 208 11.64 8.96 7.22
N LEU A 209 10.97 7.95 6.67
CA LEU A 209 10.23 8.06 5.41
C LEU A 209 9.04 9.01 5.53
N ILE A 210 8.28 8.93 6.62
CA ILE A 210 7.17 9.85 6.89
C ILE A 210 7.67 11.29 7.07
N ASN A 211 8.75 11.48 7.83
CA ASN A 211 9.33 12.81 8.01
C ASN A 211 9.79 13.40 6.68
N LEU A 212 10.48 12.60 5.84
CA LEU A 212 10.95 13.04 4.53
C LEU A 212 9.78 13.44 3.60
N ALA A 213 8.70 12.64 3.54
CA ALA A 213 7.51 12.99 2.78
C ALA A 213 6.86 14.28 3.29
N ASN A 214 6.78 14.45 4.62
CA ASN A 214 6.26 15.66 5.23
C ASN A 214 7.14 16.89 4.95
N GLU A 215 8.47 16.76 4.98
CA GLU A 215 9.41 17.83 4.65
C GLU A 215 9.27 18.28 3.20
N ASN A 216 9.01 17.35 2.27
CA ASN A 216 8.81 17.59 0.86
C ASN A 216 7.38 18.07 0.50
N GLY A 217 6.53 18.31 1.49
CA GLY A 217 5.19 18.88 1.26
C GLY A 217 4.09 18.26 2.10
N GLY A 218 4.05 16.93 2.25
CA GLY A 218 3.07 16.21 3.06
C GLY A 218 1.63 16.48 2.64
N GLY A 219 1.37 16.47 1.35
CA GLY A 219 0.08 16.86 0.77
C GLY A 219 -1.01 15.80 0.88
N ASP A 220 -0.64 14.57 1.26
CA ASP A 220 -1.56 13.46 1.45
C ASP A 220 -1.34 12.73 2.77
N ASN A 221 -2.18 11.74 3.06
CA ASN A 221 -1.97 10.78 4.14
C ASN A 221 -0.78 9.88 3.78
N ILE A 222 0.04 9.56 4.75
CA ILE A 222 1.28 8.81 4.52
C ILE A 222 1.30 7.59 5.43
N THR A 223 1.32 6.41 4.84
CA THR A 223 1.43 5.16 5.60
C THR A 223 2.61 4.35 5.10
N VAL A 224 3.40 3.86 6.03
CA VAL A 224 4.58 3.03 5.75
C VAL A 224 4.61 1.84 6.70
N VAL A 225 4.80 0.66 6.13
CA VAL A 225 5.13 -0.57 6.86
C VAL A 225 6.47 -1.09 6.34
N ALA A 226 7.42 -1.34 7.24
CA ALA A 226 8.69 -1.97 6.93
C ALA A 226 8.81 -3.32 7.63
N MET A 227 9.15 -4.35 6.87
CA MET A 227 9.40 -5.70 7.36
C MET A 227 10.85 -6.06 7.02
N ALA A 228 11.72 -6.14 8.03
CA ALA A 228 13.11 -6.52 7.87
C ALA A 228 13.28 -8.03 8.12
N PHE A 229 13.79 -8.72 7.10
CA PHE A 229 14.04 -10.17 7.10
C PHE A 229 15.40 -10.55 7.69
#